data_c036f50b3c15127bf1a2fb2f0af44078
#
_entry.id   c036f50b3c15127bf1a2fb2f0af44078
#
_cell.length_a   1.000
_cell.length_b   1.000
_cell.length_c   1.000
_cell.angle_alpha   90.00
_cell.angle_beta   90.00
_cell.angle_gamma   90.00
#
_symmetry.space_group_name_H-M   'P 1'
#
loop_
_entity.id
_entity.type
_entity.pdbx_description
1 polymer ?
#
loop_
_entity_poly.entity_id
_entity_poly.type
_entity_poly.pdbx_seq_one_letter_code
_entity_poly.pdbx_strand_id
1 'polypeptide(L)'
;MAEYEERFTTVMMQSGLSNKMTARVMVCLLTADSGSMTAAELVERLQVSPASVSKSIAFLESQALVRRERHEGRRERYVIDENLWYQSMVASVRSLNQQVDIARQGAGVLGPGTPAAVRLENVARFLDFVAESLARAAEQARDVLHVKAQTPSGGADAEA
;
A
#
# COMPACT_ATOMS: atom_id res chain seq x y z
N MET A 1 7.83 -4.74 21.27
CA MET A 1 6.93 -4.77 20.11
C MET A 1 6.21 -3.42 19.95
N ALA A 2 5.46 -2.90 20.93
CA ALA A 2 4.71 -1.64 20.81
C ALA A 2 5.55 -0.41 20.36
N GLU A 3 6.75 -0.24 20.91
CA GLU A 3 7.65 0.86 20.50
C GLU A 3 8.07 0.75 19.02
N TYR A 4 8.35 -0.46 18.54
CA TYR A 4 8.65 -0.70 17.13
C TYR A 4 7.47 -0.36 16.24
N GLU A 5 6.27 -0.82 16.59
CA GLU A 5 5.04 -0.55 15.84
C GLU A 5 4.73 0.96 15.78
N GLU A 6 4.99 1.71 16.84
CA GLU A 6 4.79 3.16 16.86
C GLU A 6 5.81 3.89 15.96
N ARG A 7 7.07 3.49 16.00
CA ARG A 7 8.10 4.03 15.09
C ARG A 7 7.77 3.70 13.64
N PHE A 8 7.39 2.47 13.35
CA PHE A 8 7.00 2.06 11.99
C PHE A 8 5.76 2.83 11.51
N THR A 9 4.75 3.01 12.36
CA THR A 9 3.57 3.85 12.07
C THR A 9 4.00 5.27 11.68
N THR A 10 4.94 5.86 12.40
CA THR A 10 5.44 7.21 12.11
C THR A 10 6.11 7.28 10.73
N VAL A 11 6.94 6.30 10.39
CA VAL A 11 7.59 6.22 9.07
C VAL A 11 6.56 6.05 7.95
N MET A 12 5.56 5.19 8.15
CA MET A 12 4.49 4.99 7.17
C MET A 12 3.67 6.26 6.93
N MET A 13 3.44 7.06 7.96
CA MET A 13 2.78 8.37 7.81
C MET A 13 3.62 9.34 6.98
N GLN A 14 4.93 9.36 7.18
CA GLN A 14 5.86 10.21 6.39
C GLN A 14 5.93 9.79 4.93
N SER A 15 5.68 8.51 4.64
CA SER A 15 5.69 7.94 3.29
C SER A 15 4.38 8.09 2.52
N GLY A 16 3.40 8.85 3.03
CA GLY A 16 2.16 9.19 2.33
C GLY A 16 0.88 8.59 2.91
N LEU A 17 0.95 7.72 3.91
CA LEU A 17 -0.21 7.29 4.69
C LEU A 17 -0.61 8.39 5.68
N SER A 18 -1.30 9.42 5.20
CA SER A 18 -1.61 10.64 5.95
C SER A 18 -2.49 10.45 7.20
N ASN A 19 -3.09 9.27 7.38
CA ASN A 19 -3.95 8.96 8.52
C ASN A 19 -3.27 7.98 9.48
N LYS A 20 -3.00 8.43 10.72
CA LYS A 20 -2.34 7.63 11.76
C LYS A 20 -3.06 6.30 12.03
N MET A 21 -4.40 6.26 12.01
CA MET A 21 -5.15 5.03 12.25
C MET A 21 -4.94 4.02 11.12
N THR A 22 -4.95 4.49 9.88
CA THR A 22 -4.68 3.66 8.70
C THR A 22 -3.27 3.07 8.75
N ALA A 23 -2.27 3.87 9.10
CA ALA A 23 -0.90 3.40 9.28
C ALA A 23 -0.80 2.35 10.41
N ARG A 24 -1.48 2.54 11.55
CA ARG A 24 -1.52 1.56 12.64
C ARG A 24 -2.15 0.23 12.21
N VAL A 25 -3.27 0.27 11.49
CA VAL A 25 -3.91 -0.95 10.94
C VAL A 25 -2.96 -1.68 10.01
N MET A 26 -2.30 -0.97 9.09
CA MET A 26 -1.35 -1.56 8.17
C MET A 26 -0.14 -2.18 8.91
N VAL A 27 0.43 -1.49 9.89
CA VAL A 27 1.53 -2.02 10.70
C VAL A 27 1.11 -3.27 11.48
N CYS A 28 -0.11 -3.30 12.05
CA CYS A 28 -0.64 -4.50 12.72
C CYS A 28 -0.73 -5.71 11.78
N LEU A 29 -1.16 -5.51 10.55
CA LEU A 29 -1.24 -6.58 9.55
C LEU A 29 0.16 -7.04 9.11
N LEU A 30 1.10 -6.10 8.88
CA LEU A 30 2.48 -6.42 8.50
C LEU A 30 3.27 -7.15 9.59
N THR A 31 2.93 -6.91 10.86
CA THR A 31 3.61 -7.53 12.02
C THR A 31 2.88 -8.76 12.56
N ALA A 32 1.77 -9.14 11.96
CA ALA A 32 1.10 -10.40 12.27
C ALA A 32 1.76 -11.56 11.51
N ASP A 33 2.13 -12.64 12.20
CA ASP A 33 2.81 -13.81 11.60
C ASP A 33 2.03 -14.40 10.41
N SER A 34 0.70 -14.35 10.48
CA SER A 34 -0.19 -14.79 9.39
C SER A 34 -0.37 -13.78 8.27
N GLY A 35 0.15 -12.54 8.39
CA GLY A 35 -0.14 -11.44 7.48
C GLY A 35 -1.62 -11.07 7.38
N SER A 36 -2.46 -11.55 8.31
CA SER A 36 -3.92 -11.40 8.24
C SER A 36 -4.57 -11.25 9.60
N MET A 37 -5.63 -10.42 9.68
CA MET A 37 -6.45 -10.24 10.89
C MET A 37 -7.91 -10.02 10.53
N THR A 38 -8.82 -10.40 11.45
CA THR A 38 -10.23 -10.00 11.38
C THR A 38 -10.41 -8.57 11.90
N ALA A 39 -11.57 -7.97 11.61
CA ALA A 39 -11.91 -6.66 12.19
C ALA A 39 -11.91 -6.68 13.72
N ALA A 40 -12.39 -7.75 14.34
CA ALA A 40 -12.43 -7.90 15.79
C ALA A 40 -11.02 -7.94 16.40
N GLU A 41 -10.11 -8.72 15.81
CA GLU A 41 -8.71 -8.79 16.23
C GLU A 41 -7.99 -7.43 16.10
N LEU A 42 -8.27 -6.67 15.03
CA LEU A 42 -7.75 -5.31 14.86
C LEU A 42 -8.29 -4.34 15.91
N VAL A 43 -9.60 -4.39 16.18
CA VAL A 43 -10.25 -3.56 17.22
C VAL A 43 -9.63 -3.84 18.60
N GLU A 44 -9.47 -5.11 18.93
CA GLU A 44 -8.89 -5.54 20.21
C GLU A 44 -7.42 -5.12 20.34
N ARG A 45 -6.60 -5.41 19.31
CA ARG A 45 -5.16 -5.08 19.35
C ARG A 45 -4.89 -3.58 19.37
N LEU A 46 -5.65 -2.80 18.62
CA LEU A 46 -5.46 -1.35 18.52
C LEU A 46 -6.19 -0.56 19.59
N GLN A 47 -7.11 -1.18 20.35
CA GLN A 47 -7.96 -0.55 21.37
C GLN A 47 -8.73 0.65 20.82
N VAL A 48 -9.40 0.46 19.68
CA VAL A 48 -10.15 1.50 18.95
C VAL A 48 -11.56 1.05 18.57
N SER A 49 -12.39 1.99 18.11
CA SER A 49 -13.75 1.66 17.67
C SER A 49 -13.78 0.83 16.38
N PRO A 50 -14.76 -0.06 16.21
CA PRO A 50 -14.97 -0.80 14.95
C PRO A 50 -15.10 0.11 13.74
N ALA A 51 -15.72 1.29 13.88
CA ALA A 51 -15.87 2.28 12.81
C ALA A 51 -14.52 2.82 12.32
N SER A 52 -13.56 3.04 13.25
CA SER A 52 -12.21 3.50 12.91
C SER A 52 -11.44 2.45 12.12
N VAL A 53 -11.56 1.17 12.50
CA VAL A 53 -10.97 0.04 11.77
C VAL A 53 -11.59 -0.08 10.38
N SER A 54 -12.92 -0.08 10.29
CA SER A 54 -13.63 -0.21 9.01
C SER A 54 -13.25 0.89 8.02
N LYS A 55 -13.17 2.15 8.47
CA LYS A 55 -12.74 3.28 7.63
C LYS A 55 -11.30 3.13 7.14
N SER A 56 -10.40 2.68 8.00
CA SER A 56 -9.00 2.46 7.66
C SER A 56 -8.83 1.32 6.66
N ILE A 57 -9.55 0.22 6.86
CA ILE A 57 -9.56 -0.92 5.93
C ILE A 57 -10.11 -0.51 4.57
N ALA A 58 -11.23 0.21 4.51
CA ALA A 58 -11.80 0.68 3.24
C ALA A 58 -10.79 1.54 2.45
N PHE A 59 -10.03 2.39 3.14
CA PHE A 59 -8.97 3.16 2.50
C PHE A 59 -7.84 2.25 1.98
N LEU A 60 -7.34 1.31 2.79
CA LEU A 60 -6.28 0.39 2.39
C LEU A 60 -6.70 -0.51 1.21
N GLU A 61 -7.96 -0.97 1.18
CA GLU A 61 -8.53 -1.70 0.04
C GLU A 61 -8.57 -0.84 -1.23
N SER A 62 -8.96 0.45 -1.11
CA SER A 62 -8.98 1.37 -2.25
C SER A 62 -7.59 1.63 -2.86
N GLN A 63 -6.55 1.50 -2.05
CA GLN A 63 -5.15 1.63 -2.47
C GLN A 63 -4.51 0.29 -2.89
N ALA A 64 -5.28 -0.79 -2.93
CA ALA A 64 -4.80 -2.16 -3.16
C ALA A 64 -3.72 -2.62 -2.16
N LEU A 65 -3.71 -2.05 -0.95
CA LEU A 65 -2.76 -2.36 0.12
C LEU A 65 -3.24 -3.48 1.03
N VAL A 66 -4.50 -3.82 0.99
CA VAL A 66 -5.13 -4.91 1.75
C VAL A 66 -6.21 -5.52 0.86
N ARG A 67 -6.34 -6.83 0.91
CA ARG A 67 -7.47 -7.53 0.32
C ARG A 67 -8.30 -8.25 1.37
N ARG A 68 -9.54 -8.48 1.05
CA ARG A 68 -10.50 -9.16 1.88
C ARG A 68 -10.60 -10.63 1.45
N GLU A 69 -10.44 -11.53 2.40
CA GLU A 69 -10.64 -12.96 2.20
C GLU A 69 -11.81 -13.46 3.04
N ARG A 70 -12.68 -14.23 2.41
CA ARG A 70 -13.80 -14.88 3.07
C ARG A 70 -13.78 -16.37 2.71
N HIS A 71 -13.58 -17.21 3.70
CA HIS A 71 -13.72 -18.65 3.54
C HIS A 71 -15.08 -19.09 4.08
N GLU A 72 -15.71 -20.06 3.42
CA GLU A 72 -17.00 -20.60 3.85
C GLU A 72 -16.97 -21.01 5.33
N GLY A 73 -17.98 -20.56 6.11
CA GLY A 73 -18.08 -20.82 7.54
C GLY A 73 -17.08 -20.10 8.45
N ARG A 74 -16.21 -19.25 7.93
CA ARG A 74 -15.21 -18.48 8.70
C ARG A 74 -15.48 -16.98 8.66
N ARG A 75 -14.97 -16.28 9.70
CA ARG A 75 -15.00 -14.82 9.74
C ARG A 75 -14.11 -14.24 8.62
N GLU A 76 -14.54 -13.14 8.06
CA GLU A 76 -13.81 -12.35 7.08
C GLU A 76 -12.45 -11.89 7.66
N ARG A 77 -11.39 -12.04 6.89
CA ARG A 77 -10.03 -11.60 7.26
C ARG A 77 -9.52 -10.58 6.25
N TYR A 78 -8.75 -9.67 6.74
CA TYR A 78 -8.01 -8.69 5.94
C TYR A 78 -6.57 -9.15 5.83
N VAL A 79 -6.05 -9.21 4.62
CA VAL A 79 -4.78 -9.86 4.29
C VAL A 79 -3.86 -8.87 3.58
N ILE A 80 -2.62 -8.86 4.01
CA ILE A 80 -1.50 -8.30 3.25
C ILE A 80 -0.81 -9.48 2.57
N ASP A 81 -0.74 -9.47 1.24
CA ASP A 81 -0.04 -10.51 0.51
C ASP A 81 1.34 -10.07 0.00
N GLU A 82 2.10 -11.01 -0.53
CA GLU A 82 3.46 -10.76 -1.02
C GLU A 82 3.50 -9.78 -2.20
N ASN A 83 2.41 -9.67 -2.96
CA ASN A 83 2.29 -8.77 -4.11
C ASN A 83 1.81 -7.36 -3.75
N LEU A 84 1.55 -7.09 -2.48
CA LEU A 84 1.01 -5.82 -2.00
C LEU A 84 1.78 -4.62 -2.53
N TRP A 85 3.10 -4.63 -2.39
CA TRP A 85 3.96 -3.53 -2.81
C TRP A 85 3.95 -3.34 -4.32
N TYR A 86 3.97 -4.43 -5.08
CA TYR A 86 3.84 -4.37 -6.52
C TYR A 86 2.49 -3.78 -6.94
N GLN A 87 1.39 -4.27 -6.38
CA GLN A 87 0.05 -3.76 -6.69
C GLN A 87 -0.11 -2.28 -6.33
N SER A 88 0.47 -1.82 -5.23
CA SER A 88 0.45 -0.41 -4.85
C SER A 88 1.26 0.47 -5.82
N MET A 89 2.39 -0.02 -6.32
CA MET A 89 3.17 0.67 -7.35
C MET A 89 2.39 0.77 -8.67
N VAL A 90 1.74 -0.31 -9.11
CA VAL A 90 0.87 -0.31 -10.29
C VAL A 90 -0.30 0.68 -10.13
N ALA A 91 -0.92 0.73 -8.95
CA ALA A 91 -1.98 1.70 -8.66
C ALA A 91 -1.46 3.15 -8.70
N SER A 92 -0.24 3.39 -8.20
CA SER A 92 0.42 4.70 -8.25
C SER A 92 0.71 5.15 -9.69
N VAL A 93 1.22 4.25 -10.54
CA VAL A 93 1.43 4.53 -11.98
C VAL A 93 0.13 4.91 -12.67
N ARG A 94 -0.96 4.19 -12.39
CA ARG A 94 -2.29 4.51 -12.94
C ARG A 94 -2.75 5.90 -12.52
N SER A 95 -2.57 6.26 -11.25
CA SER A 95 -2.92 7.59 -10.73
C SER A 95 -2.10 8.71 -11.38
N LEU A 96 -0.79 8.49 -11.58
CA LEU A 96 0.08 9.44 -12.28
C LEU A 96 -0.38 9.64 -13.73
N ASN A 97 -0.70 8.57 -14.45
CA ASN A 97 -1.19 8.66 -15.83
C ASN A 97 -2.49 9.45 -15.93
N GLN A 98 -3.43 9.29 -14.99
CA GLN A 98 -4.65 10.10 -14.93
C GLN A 98 -4.34 11.59 -14.72
N GLN A 99 -3.34 11.93 -13.91
CA GLN A 99 -2.91 13.32 -13.71
C GLN A 99 -2.25 13.90 -14.98
N VAL A 100 -1.46 13.10 -15.70
CA VAL A 100 -0.89 13.46 -17.02
C VAL A 100 -2.00 13.81 -17.99
N ASP A 101 -3.00 12.94 -18.11
CA ASP A 101 -4.12 13.16 -19.05
C ASP A 101 -4.90 14.43 -18.74
N ILE A 102 -5.22 14.67 -17.47
CA ILE A 102 -5.93 15.89 -17.04
C ILE A 102 -5.09 17.14 -17.28
N ALA A 103 -3.77 17.08 -17.02
CA ALA A 103 -2.89 18.22 -17.27
C ALA A 103 -2.80 18.55 -18.78
N ARG A 104 -2.68 17.54 -19.65
CA ARG A 104 -2.69 17.73 -21.11
C ARG A 104 -4.02 18.27 -21.62
N GLN A 105 -5.14 17.76 -21.13
CA GLN A 105 -6.46 18.29 -21.46
C GLN A 105 -6.58 19.77 -21.05
N GLY A 106 -6.15 20.11 -19.82
CA GLY A 106 -6.15 21.48 -19.34
C GLY A 106 -5.29 22.42 -20.18
N ALA A 107 -4.10 21.96 -20.60
CA ALA A 107 -3.25 22.73 -21.51
C ALA A 107 -3.94 23.02 -22.86
N GLY A 108 -4.65 22.03 -23.41
CA GLY A 108 -5.44 22.20 -24.63
C GLY A 108 -6.58 23.19 -24.48
N VAL A 109 -7.32 23.17 -23.37
CA VAL A 109 -8.44 24.08 -23.09
C VAL A 109 -7.96 25.53 -22.91
N LEU A 110 -6.81 25.72 -22.27
CA LEU A 110 -6.25 27.07 -22.02
C LEU A 110 -5.61 27.74 -23.26
N GLY A 111 -5.45 26.98 -24.33
CA GLY A 111 -4.86 27.42 -25.58
C GLY A 111 -3.33 27.30 -25.60
N PRO A 112 -2.77 26.80 -26.72
CA PRO A 112 -1.33 26.57 -26.86
C PRO A 112 -0.54 27.89 -26.70
N GLY A 113 0.59 27.81 -25.99
CA GLY A 113 1.49 28.95 -25.80
C GLY A 113 1.11 29.91 -24.67
N THR A 114 -0.04 29.76 -24.03
CA THR A 114 -0.33 30.55 -22.82
C THR A 114 0.58 30.11 -21.66
N PRO A 115 0.98 31.03 -20.75
CA PRO A 115 1.81 30.68 -19.60
C PRO A 115 1.20 29.59 -18.72
N ALA A 116 -0.13 29.50 -18.66
CA ALA A 116 -0.84 28.45 -17.90
C ALA A 116 -0.75 27.09 -18.62
N ALA A 117 -0.98 27.07 -19.93
CA ALA A 117 -0.84 25.84 -20.73
C ALA A 117 0.59 25.29 -20.68
N VAL A 118 1.60 26.17 -20.79
CA VAL A 118 3.02 25.77 -20.67
C VAL A 118 3.32 25.16 -19.30
N ARG A 119 2.78 25.69 -18.21
CA ARG A 119 2.95 25.10 -16.87
C ARG A 119 2.32 23.70 -16.78
N LEU A 120 1.11 23.52 -17.29
CA LEU A 120 0.43 22.24 -17.28
C LEU A 120 1.17 21.19 -18.14
N GLU A 121 1.67 21.60 -19.30
CA GLU A 121 2.46 20.71 -20.15
C GLU A 121 3.78 20.28 -19.49
N ASN A 122 4.45 21.17 -18.77
CA ASN A 122 5.65 20.82 -18.02
C ASN A 122 5.35 19.86 -16.86
N VAL A 123 4.22 20.05 -16.16
CA VAL A 123 3.75 19.09 -15.14
C VAL A 123 3.44 17.73 -15.77
N ALA A 124 2.74 17.72 -16.89
CA ALA A 124 2.42 16.47 -17.59
C ALA A 124 3.68 15.70 -18.01
N ARG A 125 4.68 16.37 -18.60
CA ARG A 125 5.96 15.74 -18.98
C ARG A 125 6.73 15.18 -17.79
N PHE A 126 6.76 15.92 -16.68
CA PHE A 126 7.41 15.46 -15.45
C PHE A 126 6.73 14.20 -14.90
N LEU A 127 5.39 14.23 -14.76
CA LEU A 127 4.62 13.11 -14.22
C LEU A 127 4.67 11.88 -15.14
N ASP A 128 4.67 12.07 -16.45
CA ASP A 128 4.81 11.01 -17.46
C ASP A 128 6.16 10.29 -17.30
N PHE A 129 7.25 11.03 -17.20
CA PHE A 129 8.58 10.47 -16.94
C PHE A 129 8.64 9.70 -15.62
N VAL A 130 8.03 10.22 -14.56
CA VAL A 130 7.96 9.55 -13.25
C VAL A 130 7.14 8.27 -13.34
N ALA A 131 5.99 8.30 -14.03
CA ALA A 131 5.12 7.13 -14.21
C ALA A 131 5.83 6.01 -14.96
N GLU A 132 6.51 6.31 -16.07
CA GLU A 132 7.30 5.35 -16.84
C GLU A 132 8.46 4.77 -16.01
N SER A 133 9.15 5.61 -15.25
CA SER A 133 10.27 5.17 -14.41
C SER A 133 9.80 4.24 -13.29
N LEU A 134 8.67 4.58 -12.66
CA LEU A 134 8.06 3.77 -11.62
C LEU A 134 7.54 2.43 -12.18
N ALA A 135 6.94 2.42 -13.36
CA ALA A 135 6.49 1.19 -14.02
C ALA A 135 7.66 0.23 -14.28
N ARG A 136 8.76 0.74 -14.84
CA ARG A 136 9.99 -0.07 -15.05
C ARG A 136 10.56 -0.58 -13.74
N ALA A 137 10.62 0.27 -12.71
CA ALA A 137 11.12 -0.13 -11.40
C ALA A 137 10.22 -1.20 -10.74
N ALA A 138 8.90 -1.10 -10.89
CA ALA A 138 7.95 -2.10 -10.39
C ALA A 138 8.16 -3.47 -11.03
N GLU A 139 8.33 -3.50 -12.35
CA GLU A 139 8.62 -4.74 -13.08
C GLU A 139 9.92 -5.41 -12.62
N GLN A 140 10.99 -4.62 -12.48
CA GLN A 140 12.28 -5.11 -12.01
C GLN A 140 12.24 -5.58 -10.55
N ALA A 141 11.48 -4.89 -9.68
CA ALA A 141 11.33 -5.26 -8.27
C ALA A 141 10.46 -6.50 -8.06
N ARG A 142 9.64 -6.88 -9.03
CA ARG A 142 8.75 -8.04 -8.94
C ARG A 142 9.49 -9.32 -8.56
N ASP A 143 10.68 -9.52 -9.12
CA ASP A 143 11.51 -10.71 -8.86
C ASP A 143 12.20 -10.68 -7.49
N VAL A 144 12.30 -9.49 -6.88
CA VAL A 144 12.94 -9.27 -5.56
C VAL A 144 11.97 -9.56 -4.40
N LEU A 145 10.65 -9.52 -4.65
CA LEU A 145 9.62 -9.67 -3.62
C LEU A 145 9.46 -11.10 -3.07
N HIS A 146 10.12 -12.10 -3.66
CA HIS A 146 9.95 -13.51 -3.29
C HIS A 146 11.07 -14.04 -2.38
N VAL A 147 11.44 -13.29 -1.34
CA VAL A 147 12.29 -13.86 -0.27
C VAL A 147 11.42 -14.78 0.59
N LYS A 148 11.51 -16.08 0.37
CA LYS A 148 10.82 -17.07 1.21
C LYS A 148 11.33 -17.00 2.64
N ALA A 149 10.43 -16.90 3.62
CA ALA A 149 10.77 -17.09 5.01
C ALA A 149 11.45 -18.47 5.18
N GLN A 150 12.68 -18.49 5.67
CA GLN A 150 13.33 -19.72 6.04
C GLN A 150 12.61 -20.23 7.31
N THR A 151 11.87 -21.31 7.19
CA THR A 151 11.38 -22.05 8.35
C THR A 151 12.61 -22.53 9.10
N PRO A 152 12.80 -22.20 10.38
CA PRO A 152 13.90 -22.80 11.14
C PRO A 152 13.67 -24.30 11.14
N SER A 153 14.57 -25.05 10.52
CA SER A 153 14.57 -26.50 10.58
C SER A 153 14.71 -26.90 12.05
N GLY A 154 13.64 -27.46 12.60
CA GLY A 154 13.66 -28.03 13.93
C GLY A 154 14.78 -29.06 14.00
N GLY A 155 15.82 -28.74 14.72
CA GLY A 155 16.78 -29.72 15.17
C GLY A 155 16.12 -30.59 16.25
N ALA A 156 15.51 -31.66 15.80
CA ALA A 156 15.17 -32.78 16.65
C ALA A 156 16.02 -33.92 16.16
N ASP A 157 17.23 -34.00 16.68
CA ASP A 157 17.99 -35.25 16.81
C ASP A 157 18.99 -35.03 17.93
N ALA A 158 18.63 -35.41 19.10
CA ALA A 158 19.56 -35.76 20.15
C ALA A 158 19.12 -37.13 20.67
N GLU A 159 19.72 -38.13 20.05
CA GLU A 159 19.76 -39.50 20.51
C GLU A 159 20.49 -39.63 21.84
N ALA A 160 20.16 -40.72 22.46
CA ALA A 160 20.77 -41.51 23.52
C ALA A 160 20.37 -41.22 24.95
#